data_63cda124e4aab04b357a372832e57f47
#
_entry.id   63cda124e4aab04b357a372832e57f47
#
_cell.length_a   1.000
_cell.length_b   1.000
_cell.length_c   1.000
_cell.angle_alpha   90.00
_cell.angle_beta   90.00
_cell.angle_gamma   90.00
#
_symmetry.space_group_name_H-M   'P 1'
#
loop_
_entity.id
_entity.type
_entity.pdbx_description
1 polymer ?
#
loop_
_entity_poly.entity_id
_entity_poly.type
_entity_poly.pdbx_seq_one_letter_code
_entity_poly.pdbx_strand_id
1 'polypeptide(L)'
;MSYSLEFKPKALKEWKKLDHSIKLQFHKKLQERLITPRVAHSKLSGFQNVYKIKLRSSGFRLAYEVIDEKVMVMVLSVGKREGNAVYDEIAKRMDK
;
A
#
# COMPACT_ATOMS: atom_id res chain seq x y z
N MET A 1 -14.97 7.13 -11.55
CA MET A 1 -13.61 7.20 -12.05
C MET A 1 -12.66 6.46 -11.12
N SER A 2 -11.76 5.67 -11.66
CA SER A 2 -10.81 4.94 -10.82
C SER A 2 -9.40 5.50 -10.96
N TYR A 3 -8.63 5.31 -9.91
CA TYR A 3 -7.22 5.71 -9.90
C TYR A 3 -6.39 4.63 -10.61
N SER A 4 -5.26 5.02 -11.17
CA SER A 4 -4.31 4.05 -11.72
C SER A 4 -3.45 3.49 -10.60
N LEU A 5 -2.89 2.29 -10.80
CA LEU A 5 -2.08 1.62 -9.80
C LEU A 5 -0.62 1.59 -10.26
N GLU A 6 0.26 2.08 -9.38
CA GLU A 6 1.70 2.06 -9.64
C GLU A 6 2.43 1.54 -8.40
N PHE A 7 3.66 1.10 -8.57
CA PHE A 7 4.49 0.59 -7.49
C PHE A 7 5.82 1.31 -7.48
N LYS A 8 6.30 1.67 -6.29
CA LYS A 8 7.69 2.07 -6.13
C LYS A 8 8.57 0.86 -6.45
N PRO A 9 9.81 1.07 -6.96
CA PRO A 9 10.66 -0.07 -7.35
C PRO A 9 10.85 -1.11 -6.25
N LYS A 10 11.09 -0.68 -5.02
CA LYS A 10 11.27 -1.62 -3.91
C LYS A 10 9.97 -2.36 -3.59
N ALA A 11 8.85 -1.65 -3.66
CA ALA A 11 7.54 -2.26 -3.42
C ALA A 11 7.23 -3.31 -4.49
N LEU A 12 7.60 -3.04 -5.72
CA LEU A 12 7.38 -4.00 -6.81
C LEU A 12 8.18 -5.28 -6.58
N LYS A 13 9.42 -5.15 -6.12
CA LYS A 13 10.23 -6.32 -5.78
C LYS A 13 9.61 -7.14 -4.65
N GLU A 14 9.08 -6.45 -3.64
CA GLU A 14 8.41 -7.11 -2.53
C GLU A 14 7.15 -7.82 -3.01
N TRP A 15 6.39 -7.18 -3.89
CA TRP A 15 5.19 -7.74 -4.46
C TRP A 15 5.48 -9.03 -5.23
N LYS A 16 6.54 -9.03 -6.03
CA LYS A 16 6.90 -10.20 -6.84
C LYS A 16 7.27 -11.41 -6.01
N LYS A 17 7.69 -11.21 -4.77
CA LYS A 17 8.06 -12.29 -3.86
C LYS A 17 6.89 -12.91 -3.13
N LEU A 18 5.71 -12.32 -3.23
CA LEU A 18 4.53 -12.82 -2.53
C LEU A 18 4.02 -14.11 -3.16
N ASP A 19 3.44 -14.97 -2.32
CA ASP A 19 2.72 -16.15 -2.81
C ASP A 19 1.54 -15.70 -3.64
N HIS A 20 1.14 -16.54 -4.58
CA HIS A 20 0.02 -16.25 -5.46
C HIS A 20 -1.27 -15.91 -4.69
N SER A 21 -1.57 -16.68 -3.64
CA SER A 21 -2.78 -16.44 -2.86
C SER A 21 -2.76 -15.07 -2.17
N ILE A 22 -1.59 -14.65 -1.70
CA ILE A 22 -1.45 -13.34 -1.06
C ILE A 22 -1.62 -12.22 -2.09
N LYS A 23 -1.02 -12.39 -3.27
CA LYS A 23 -1.19 -11.43 -4.36
C LYS A 23 -2.65 -11.26 -4.73
N LEU A 24 -3.39 -12.35 -4.83
CA LEU A 24 -4.82 -12.30 -5.18
C LEU A 24 -5.62 -11.56 -4.12
N GLN A 25 -5.34 -11.77 -2.86
CA GLN A 25 -6.04 -11.09 -1.78
C GLN A 25 -5.79 -9.58 -1.82
N PHE A 26 -4.52 -9.18 -2.01
CA PHE A 26 -4.20 -7.76 -2.13
C PHE A 26 -4.79 -7.17 -3.40
N HIS A 27 -4.73 -7.90 -4.50
CA HIS A 27 -5.26 -7.43 -5.78
C HIS A 27 -6.74 -7.09 -5.65
N LYS A 28 -7.49 -7.96 -5.02
CA LYS A 28 -8.93 -7.75 -4.81
C LYS A 28 -9.18 -6.49 -3.99
N LYS A 29 -8.42 -6.30 -2.91
CA LYS A 29 -8.58 -5.11 -2.07
C LYS A 29 -8.10 -3.85 -2.78
N LEU A 30 -7.04 -3.95 -3.58
CA LEU A 30 -6.55 -2.81 -4.35
C LEU A 30 -7.57 -2.34 -5.38
N GLN A 31 -8.31 -3.28 -6.00
CA GLN A 31 -9.37 -2.89 -6.93
C GLN A 31 -10.39 -1.97 -6.26
N GLU A 32 -10.76 -2.29 -5.03
CA GLU A 32 -11.68 -1.44 -4.26
C GLU A 32 -11.06 -0.09 -3.95
N ARG A 33 -9.78 -0.07 -3.62
CA ARG A 33 -9.06 1.16 -3.25
C ARG A 33 -8.78 2.05 -4.45
N LEU A 34 -8.78 1.51 -5.65
CA LEU A 34 -8.65 2.33 -6.86
C LEU A 34 -9.92 3.14 -7.12
N ILE A 35 -11.04 2.67 -6.61
CA ILE A 35 -12.32 3.37 -6.72
C ILE A 35 -12.48 4.35 -5.56
N THR A 36 -12.18 3.89 -4.35
CA THR A 36 -12.30 4.69 -3.13
C THR A 36 -11.01 4.60 -2.32
N PRO A 37 -9.96 5.34 -2.71
CA PRO A 37 -8.64 5.18 -2.07
C PRO A 37 -8.54 5.77 -0.68
N ARG A 38 -9.36 6.72 -0.31
CA ARG A 38 -9.28 7.38 1.00
C ARG A 38 -10.22 6.73 2.00
N VAL A 39 -9.73 5.68 2.63
CA VAL A 39 -10.48 4.93 3.64
C VAL A 39 -10.01 5.41 5.01
N ALA A 40 -10.82 6.20 5.69
CA ALA A 40 -10.44 6.91 6.90
C ALA A 40 -9.81 6.03 7.98
N HIS A 41 -10.40 4.87 8.25
CA HIS A 41 -9.89 3.99 9.31
C HIS A 41 -8.59 3.28 8.93
N SER A 42 -8.18 3.38 7.68
CA SER A 42 -6.94 2.77 7.19
C SER A 42 -5.80 3.77 7.04
N LYS A 43 -6.06 5.04 7.34
CA LYS A 43 -5.05 6.08 7.20
C LYS A 43 -3.94 5.88 8.22
N LEU A 44 -2.68 6.00 7.76
CA LEU A 44 -1.54 5.92 8.67
C LEU A 44 -1.32 7.22 9.39
N SER A 45 -1.11 7.12 10.69
CA SER A 45 -0.84 8.27 11.54
C SER A 45 0.48 8.93 11.14
N GLY A 46 0.48 10.26 11.06
CA GLY A 46 1.68 11.00 10.69
C GLY A 46 1.88 11.21 9.20
N PHE A 47 0.98 10.66 8.38
CA PHE A 47 1.03 10.85 6.92
C PHE A 47 -0.32 11.35 6.45
N GLN A 48 -0.31 12.28 5.51
CA GLN A 48 -1.54 12.88 5.03
C GLN A 48 -2.30 12.00 4.04
N ASN A 49 -1.57 11.34 3.16
CA ASN A 49 -2.16 10.63 2.03
C ASN A 49 -1.77 9.16 1.96
N VAL A 50 -1.34 8.59 3.08
CA VAL A 50 -0.88 7.20 3.11
C VAL A 50 -1.87 6.34 3.86
N TYR A 51 -2.23 5.21 3.25
CA TYR A 51 -3.21 4.27 3.78
C TYR A 51 -2.64 2.87 3.75
N LYS A 52 -3.23 1.98 4.52
CA LYS A 52 -2.77 0.60 4.59
C LYS A 52 -3.87 -0.38 4.22
N ILE A 53 -3.46 -1.53 3.73
CA ILE A 53 -4.31 -2.69 3.57
C ILE A 53 -3.67 -3.80 4.37
N LYS A 54 -4.41 -4.37 5.30
CA LYS A 54 -3.91 -5.43 6.18
C LYS A 54 -4.65 -6.73 5.91
N LEU A 55 -3.90 -7.81 5.70
CA LEU A 55 -4.47 -9.15 5.58
C LEU A 55 -4.34 -9.83 6.95
N ARG A 56 -5.46 -9.96 7.64
CA ARG A 56 -5.46 -10.41 9.04
C ARG A 56 -4.92 -11.83 9.22
N SER A 57 -5.32 -12.74 8.34
CA SER A 57 -4.95 -14.15 8.50
C SER A 57 -3.47 -14.40 8.27
N SER A 58 -2.84 -13.68 7.37
CA SER A 58 -1.44 -13.88 7.01
C SER A 58 -0.48 -12.91 7.69
N GLY A 59 -1.00 -11.78 8.19
CA GLY A 59 -0.17 -10.74 8.77
C GLY A 59 0.53 -9.86 7.76
N PHE A 60 0.28 -10.05 6.48
CA PHE A 60 0.87 -9.18 5.45
C PHE A 60 0.18 -7.83 5.42
N ARG A 61 0.95 -6.81 5.10
CA ARG A 61 0.47 -5.44 5.01
C ARG A 61 1.01 -4.77 3.76
N LEU A 62 0.21 -3.86 3.22
CA LEU A 62 0.59 -3.07 2.06
C LEU A 62 0.27 -1.61 2.39
N ALA A 63 1.19 -0.71 2.08
CA ALA A 63 0.96 0.72 2.26
C ALA A 63 0.97 1.40 0.90
N TYR A 64 0.06 2.35 0.70
CA TYR A 64 0.00 3.10 -0.55
C TYR A 64 -0.24 4.57 -0.28
N GLU A 65 0.20 5.39 -1.21
CA GLU A 65 -0.02 6.83 -1.19
C GLU A 65 -1.01 7.22 -2.27
N VAL A 66 -1.95 8.11 -1.92
CA VAL A 66 -2.92 8.65 -2.88
C VAL A 66 -2.34 9.93 -3.47
N ILE A 67 -2.18 9.96 -4.78
CA ILE A 67 -1.65 11.12 -5.49
C ILE A 67 -2.75 11.65 -6.40
N ASP A 68 -3.52 12.59 -5.88
CA ASP A 68 -4.69 13.11 -6.57
C ASP A 68 -4.34 13.81 -7.89
N GLU A 69 -3.23 14.52 -7.91
CA GLU A 69 -2.80 15.26 -9.12
C GLU A 69 -2.62 14.32 -10.31
N LYS A 70 -2.23 13.09 -10.06
CA LYS A 70 -2.00 12.09 -11.09
C LYS A 70 -3.11 11.06 -11.18
N VAL A 71 -4.12 11.18 -10.32
CA VAL A 71 -5.19 10.19 -10.18
C VAL A 71 -4.57 8.79 -10.04
N MET A 72 -3.67 8.66 -9.07
CA MET A 72 -2.82 7.47 -8.92
C MET A 72 -2.76 6.99 -7.48
N VAL A 73 -2.71 5.67 -7.32
CA VAL A 73 -2.41 5.00 -6.05
C VAL A 73 -1.01 4.40 -6.21
N MET A 74 -0.08 4.89 -5.41
CA MET A 74 1.31 4.44 -5.46
C MET A 74 1.61 3.51 -4.30
N VAL A 75 1.92 2.26 -4.59
CA VAL A 75 2.26 1.29 -3.56
C VAL A 75 3.67 1.57 -3.07
N LEU A 76 3.80 1.83 -1.77
CA LEU A 76 5.07 2.20 -1.15
C LEU A 76 5.79 1.01 -0.54
N SER A 77 5.05 0.07 0.03
CA SER A 77 5.65 -1.03 0.78
C SER A 77 4.70 -2.22 0.83
N VAL A 78 5.23 -3.42 0.70
CA VAL A 78 4.46 -4.66 0.84
C VAL A 78 5.31 -5.64 1.64
N GLY A 79 4.72 -6.25 2.66
CA GLY A 79 5.46 -7.26 3.41
C GLY A 79 4.77 -7.63 4.69
N LYS A 80 5.36 -8.61 5.37
CA LYS A 80 4.92 -9.05 6.68
C LYS A 80 5.73 -8.26 7.70
N ARG A 81 5.07 -7.37 8.43
CA ARG A 81 5.76 -6.41 9.28
C ARG A 81 5.22 -6.37 10.69
N GLU A 82 6.12 -6.02 11.60
CA GLU A 82 5.77 -5.82 13.00
C GLU A 82 6.42 -4.52 13.47
N GLY A 83 5.71 -3.78 14.32
CA GLY A 83 6.23 -2.58 14.94
C GLY A 83 6.38 -1.40 14.02
N ASN A 84 7.26 -0.47 14.41
CA ASN A 84 7.39 0.82 13.74
C ASN A 84 8.36 0.84 12.58
N ALA A 85 9.07 -0.24 12.33
CA ALA A 85 10.04 -0.30 11.23
C ALA A 85 9.41 -0.01 9.87
N VAL A 86 8.16 -0.42 9.69
CA VAL A 86 7.41 -0.18 8.45
C VAL A 86 7.26 1.32 8.20
N TYR A 87 6.93 2.07 9.23
CA TYR A 87 6.67 3.51 9.09
C TYR A 87 7.93 4.27 8.76
N ASP A 88 9.06 3.88 9.36
CA ASP A 88 10.35 4.48 9.05
C ASP A 88 10.73 4.24 7.59
N GLU A 89 10.50 3.03 7.12
CA GLU A 89 10.78 2.66 5.74
C GLU A 89 9.91 3.45 4.75
N ILE A 90 8.63 3.62 5.09
CA ILE A 90 7.71 4.39 4.26
C ILE A 90 8.16 5.84 4.17
N ALA A 91 8.52 6.45 5.30
CA ALA A 91 8.98 7.83 5.33
C ALA A 91 10.21 8.02 4.45
N LYS A 92 11.17 7.10 4.50
CA LYS A 92 12.35 7.15 3.65
C LYS A 92 12.00 7.08 2.17
N ARG A 93 11.03 6.25 1.82
CA ARG A 93 10.64 6.05 0.43
C ARG A 93 9.90 7.27 -0.13
N MET A 94 9.17 7.97 0.72
CA MET A 94 8.43 9.15 0.31
C MET A 94 9.34 10.36 0.08
N ASP A 95 10.46 10.41 0.78
CA ASP A 95 11.41 11.52 0.65
C ASP A 95 12.19 11.48 -0.65
N LYS A 96 11.94 10.51 -1.48
CA LYS A 96 12.64 10.36 -2.76
C LYS A 96 11.68 10.51 -3.98
#